data_a7491c7ef1ceae460d685755d1219be8
#
_entry.id   a7491c7ef1ceae460d685755d1219be8
#
_cell.length_a   1.000
_cell.length_b   1.000
_cell.length_c   1.000
_cell.angle_alpha   90.00
_cell.angle_beta   90.00
_cell.angle_gamma   90.00
#
_symmetry.space_group_name_H-M   'P 1'
#
loop_
_entity.id
_entity.type
_entity.pdbx_description
1 polymer ?
#
loop_
_entity_poly.entity_id
_entity_poly.type
_entity_poly.pdbx_seq_one_letter_code
_entity_poly.pdbx_strand_id
1 'polypeptide(L)'
;MKKNNILLRATSGLLAAAFVFSLSACGGSGADTTSSATSKSSDSASSVASDASDDSDKTHLRLIYSPSLCAAPMYIAIENGYFEEEGLDIEQVTIDAAHVSEAIGANQVDVGMGLVGKLLQPIENGLPIKFTTGIHTGCIKLLVPGDSDIKSIEDLKGKKIGVPGLADAATVIAKRSLSSVGIGVTEQNMEVEFSVYSRNDLAQALENGAVDAIGLGDPAASIAEEQYGLVPLIDTASDPVYKDEYCCDAFVTNKLASENPEAAAAFTRAVQKASQWVQNNPDETAKIITEKQYISGDVDFCAELLKTYNYKPSVQGGYDALKLNAEELTKIGVLKEGTDAAKFADNAYIFFDDVPDSPETETAADGAEDSTETSTETAAESVTETASEPASGSAISFSPTTAEAEDDCCSGKIVRPIPNNKAQDTPSQDTVSAA
;
A
#
# COMPACT_ATOMS: atom_id res chain seq x y z
N MET A 1 4.62 50.96 -37.75
CA MET A 1 4.93 50.83 -39.20
C MET A 1 5.38 49.40 -39.46
N LYS A 2 4.75 48.82 -40.49
CA LYS A 2 5.01 47.55 -41.21
C LYS A 2 4.71 46.24 -40.49
N LYS A 3 3.56 45.68 -40.87
CA LYS A 3 3.11 44.31 -40.89
C LYS A 3 3.98 43.48 -41.83
N ASN A 4 4.23 42.23 -41.50
CA ASN A 4 4.46 41.21 -42.51
C ASN A 4 3.79 39.88 -42.07
N ASN A 5 2.69 39.60 -42.81
CA ASN A 5 2.04 38.29 -42.88
C ASN A 5 2.87 37.40 -43.79
N ILE A 6 3.11 36.17 -43.38
CA ILE A 6 3.45 35.07 -44.30
C ILE A 6 2.48 33.92 -44.08
N LEU A 7 1.56 33.79 -45.02
CA LEU A 7 0.80 32.54 -45.30
C LEU A 7 1.76 31.51 -45.88
N LEU A 8 1.69 30.26 -45.42
CA LEU A 8 2.14 29.14 -46.23
C LEU A 8 1.08 28.03 -46.19
N ARG A 9 0.78 27.58 -47.37
CA ARG A 9 -0.32 26.73 -47.83
C ARG A 9 -0.14 25.26 -47.45
N ALA A 10 -1.28 24.61 -47.27
CA ALA A 10 -1.49 23.19 -47.24
C ALA A 10 -1.05 22.47 -48.52
N THR A 11 -0.50 21.27 -48.37
CA THR A 11 -0.58 20.22 -49.40
C THR A 11 -0.92 18.89 -48.78
N SER A 12 -2.10 18.41 -49.21
CA SER A 12 -2.63 17.06 -48.93
C SER A 12 -1.79 16.00 -49.65
N GLY A 13 -1.53 14.90 -48.99
CA GLY A 13 -1.00 13.67 -49.60
C GLY A 13 -1.69 12.46 -49.01
N LEU A 14 -2.78 12.01 -49.70
CA LEU A 14 -3.39 10.70 -49.50
C LEU A 14 -2.41 9.63 -49.99
N LEU A 15 -2.15 8.63 -49.16
CA LEU A 15 -1.69 7.32 -49.62
C LEU A 15 -2.59 6.24 -49.01
N ALA A 16 -3.48 5.70 -49.83
CA ALA A 16 -4.24 4.49 -49.58
C ALA A 16 -3.37 3.28 -49.92
N ALA A 17 -3.20 2.36 -49.01
CA ALA A 17 -2.67 1.03 -49.26
C ALA A 17 -3.72 0.00 -48.88
N ALA A 18 -4.32 -0.61 -49.88
CA ALA A 18 -5.22 -1.74 -49.76
C ALA A 18 -4.41 -3.01 -49.51
N PHE A 19 -4.78 -3.77 -48.48
CA PHE A 19 -4.32 -5.16 -48.31
C PHE A 19 -5.46 -6.11 -48.62
N VAL A 20 -5.19 -6.96 -49.63
CA VAL A 20 -6.08 -7.95 -50.22
C VAL A 20 -6.13 -9.19 -49.32
N PHE A 21 -7.33 -9.65 -49.01
CA PHE A 21 -7.62 -10.94 -48.39
C PHE A 21 -7.41 -12.06 -49.42
N SER A 22 -6.66 -13.09 -49.03
CA SER A 22 -6.62 -14.37 -49.76
C SER A 22 -7.25 -15.45 -48.89
N LEU A 23 -8.49 -15.84 -49.27
CA LEU A 23 -9.09 -17.11 -48.86
C LEU A 23 -8.47 -18.24 -49.68
N SER A 24 -8.08 -19.30 -49.01
CA SER A 24 -7.90 -20.61 -49.66
C SER A 24 -8.69 -21.66 -48.89
N ALA A 25 -9.77 -22.10 -49.51
CA ALA A 25 -10.54 -23.29 -49.17
C ALA A 25 -10.04 -24.47 -49.99
N CYS A 26 -9.88 -25.63 -49.35
CA CYS A 26 -9.94 -26.98 -49.96
C CYS A 26 -10.27 -27.92 -48.79
N GLY A 27 -11.27 -28.61 -48.72
CA GLY A 27 -12.19 -29.51 -49.33
C GLY A 27 -11.63 -30.92 -49.54
N GLY A 28 -12.17 -31.95 -48.83
CA GLY A 28 -11.85 -33.34 -49.09
C GLY A 28 -12.52 -34.31 -48.11
N SER A 29 -13.58 -34.98 -48.60
CA SER A 29 -14.41 -36.02 -47.98
C SER A 29 -13.72 -37.38 -47.88
N GLY A 30 -14.28 -38.29 -47.02
CA GLY A 30 -14.18 -39.76 -47.11
C GLY A 30 -14.16 -40.41 -45.73
N ALA A 31 -15.24 -40.83 -45.24
CA ALA A 31 -16.04 -42.07 -45.19
C ALA A 31 -15.38 -43.26 -44.45
N ASP A 32 -16.12 -43.67 -43.38
CA ASP A 32 -16.39 -45.03 -42.85
C ASP A 32 -15.27 -46.05 -42.65
N THR A 33 -15.17 -46.61 -41.42
CA THR A 33 -15.71 -47.98 -41.14
C THR A 33 -15.46 -48.39 -39.66
N THR A 34 -16.53 -48.96 -39.11
CA THR A 34 -16.69 -49.82 -37.92
C THR A 34 -15.61 -50.85 -37.65
N SER A 35 -15.28 -51.09 -36.36
CA SER A 35 -15.43 -52.43 -35.78
C SER A 35 -15.15 -52.46 -34.27
N SER A 36 -16.04 -53.13 -33.57
CA SER A 36 -16.05 -53.55 -32.17
C SER A 36 -14.95 -54.54 -31.85
N ALA A 37 -14.42 -54.51 -30.64
CA ALA A 37 -14.12 -55.75 -29.86
C ALA A 37 -13.99 -55.46 -28.35
N THR A 38 -14.84 -56.09 -27.62
CA THR A 38 -14.91 -56.27 -26.18
C THR A 38 -13.79 -57.16 -25.66
N SER A 39 -13.16 -56.79 -24.54
CA SER A 39 -12.71 -57.81 -23.56
C SER A 39 -12.62 -57.20 -22.16
N LYS A 40 -13.34 -57.81 -21.24
CA LYS A 40 -13.29 -57.67 -19.76
C LYS A 40 -12.00 -58.25 -19.22
N SER A 41 -11.43 -57.62 -18.20
CA SER A 41 -10.85 -58.31 -17.07
C SER A 41 -10.90 -57.38 -15.86
N SER A 42 -11.54 -57.86 -14.84
CA SER A 42 -11.55 -57.42 -13.45
C SER A 42 -10.21 -57.69 -12.82
N ASP A 43 -9.69 -56.77 -12.00
CA ASP A 43 -9.25 -57.14 -10.66
C ASP A 43 -9.09 -55.90 -9.74
N SER A 44 -9.42 -56.13 -8.50
CA SER A 44 -9.51 -55.26 -7.36
C SER A 44 -8.16 -54.63 -6.99
N ALA A 45 -8.15 -53.33 -6.69
CA ALA A 45 -7.20 -52.76 -5.73
C ALA A 45 -7.84 -51.58 -4.99
N SER A 46 -7.98 -51.80 -3.75
CA SER A 46 -8.05 -50.91 -2.58
C SER A 46 -8.13 -49.42 -2.83
N SER A 47 -9.28 -48.83 -2.55
CA SER A 47 -9.50 -47.42 -2.41
C SER A 47 -8.81 -46.93 -1.13
N VAL A 48 -7.71 -46.21 -1.27
CA VAL A 48 -7.31 -45.19 -0.30
C VAL A 48 -8.09 -43.97 -0.67
N ALA A 49 -9.12 -43.64 0.09
CA ALA A 49 -9.81 -42.37 0.01
C ALA A 49 -8.82 -41.31 0.53
N SER A 50 -8.14 -40.63 -0.38
CA SER A 50 -7.65 -39.30 -0.09
C SER A 50 -8.90 -38.42 -0.10
N ASP A 51 -9.20 -37.80 1.02
CA ASP A 51 -10.11 -36.68 1.16
C ASP A 51 -9.55 -35.55 0.25
N ALA A 52 -9.95 -35.56 -1.01
CA ALA A 52 -9.92 -34.38 -1.84
C ALA A 52 -11.18 -33.62 -1.44
N SER A 53 -11.02 -32.61 -0.58
CA SER A 53 -12.00 -31.56 -0.39
C SER A 53 -12.36 -31.03 -1.78
N ASP A 54 -13.65 -31.09 -2.11
CA ASP A 54 -14.22 -30.66 -3.37
C ASP A 54 -13.99 -29.14 -3.48
N ASP A 55 -12.96 -28.73 -4.23
CA ASP A 55 -12.56 -27.33 -4.50
C ASP A 55 -13.53 -26.64 -5.48
N SER A 56 -14.63 -27.32 -5.82
CA SER A 56 -15.60 -26.83 -6.83
C SER A 56 -16.60 -25.79 -6.28
N ASP A 57 -16.58 -25.50 -4.97
CA ASP A 57 -17.62 -24.67 -4.32
C ASP A 57 -17.10 -23.31 -3.83
N LYS A 58 -15.79 -23.01 -3.98
CA LYS A 58 -15.21 -21.75 -3.57
C LYS A 58 -15.39 -20.65 -4.61
N THR A 59 -15.65 -19.42 -4.16
CA THR A 59 -15.69 -18.25 -5.05
C THR A 59 -14.28 -17.76 -5.34
N HIS A 60 -13.90 -17.78 -6.62
CA HIS A 60 -12.60 -17.29 -7.08
C HIS A 60 -12.57 -15.76 -7.15
N LEU A 61 -11.58 -15.12 -6.50
CA LEU A 61 -11.38 -13.66 -6.49
C LEU A 61 -9.91 -13.31 -6.80
N ARG A 62 -9.74 -12.26 -7.61
CA ARG A 62 -8.43 -11.72 -7.97
C ARG A 62 -8.08 -10.56 -7.05
N LEU A 63 -7.06 -10.76 -6.22
CA LEU A 63 -6.53 -9.79 -5.24
C LEU A 63 -5.34 -9.05 -5.82
N ILE A 64 -5.33 -7.73 -5.75
CA ILE A 64 -4.14 -6.93 -6.10
C ILE A 64 -2.99 -7.30 -5.16
N TYR A 65 -1.89 -7.77 -5.74
CA TYR A 65 -0.65 -7.95 -5.02
C TYR A 65 0.15 -6.63 -5.01
N SER A 66 0.49 -6.17 -3.80
CA SER A 66 1.27 -4.95 -3.58
C SER A 66 2.28 -5.21 -2.45
N PRO A 67 3.58 -5.32 -2.73
CA PRO A 67 4.60 -5.65 -1.73
C PRO A 67 4.77 -4.49 -0.74
N SER A 68 4.09 -4.58 0.41
CA SER A 68 3.94 -3.50 1.37
C SER A 68 3.64 -4.03 2.76
N LEU A 69 4.16 -3.39 3.82
CA LEU A 69 3.80 -3.69 5.20
C LEU A 69 2.31 -3.39 5.46
N CYS A 70 1.76 -2.35 4.84
CA CYS A 70 0.32 -2.04 4.95
C CYS A 70 -0.56 -3.20 4.46
N ALA A 71 -0.08 -4.00 3.50
CA ALA A 71 -0.80 -5.14 2.95
C ALA A 71 -0.62 -6.44 3.78
N ALA A 72 0.09 -6.40 4.91
CA ALA A 72 0.30 -7.58 5.75
C ALA A 72 -0.99 -8.34 6.05
N PRO A 73 -2.15 -7.72 6.34
CA PRO A 73 -3.39 -8.47 6.54
C PRO A 73 -3.82 -9.32 5.35
N MET A 74 -3.55 -8.87 4.11
CA MET A 74 -3.89 -9.66 2.91
C MET A 74 -3.04 -10.93 2.84
N TYR A 75 -1.74 -10.83 3.14
CA TYR A 75 -0.84 -11.98 3.14
C TYR A 75 -1.14 -12.94 4.28
N ILE A 76 -1.42 -12.41 5.46
CA ILE A 76 -1.80 -13.22 6.62
C ILE A 76 -3.15 -13.92 6.38
N ALA A 77 -4.11 -13.27 5.71
CA ALA A 77 -5.36 -13.93 5.35
C ALA A 77 -5.15 -15.13 4.41
N ILE A 78 -4.16 -15.04 3.49
CA ILE A 78 -3.76 -16.15 2.63
C ILE A 78 -3.06 -17.25 3.45
N GLU A 79 -2.01 -16.88 4.18
CA GLU A 79 -1.14 -17.87 4.86
C GLU A 79 -1.83 -18.59 6.02
N ASN A 80 -2.76 -17.92 6.71
CA ASN A 80 -3.55 -18.50 7.79
C ASN A 80 -4.86 -19.15 7.31
N GLY A 81 -5.16 -19.10 6.01
CA GLY A 81 -6.34 -19.73 5.44
C GLY A 81 -7.67 -19.00 5.73
N TYR A 82 -7.65 -17.73 6.12
CA TYR A 82 -8.88 -17.00 6.46
C TYR A 82 -9.79 -16.75 5.26
N PHE A 83 -9.23 -16.66 4.06
CA PHE A 83 -10.02 -16.59 2.83
C PHE A 83 -10.71 -17.93 2.53
N GLU A 84 -9.99 -19.06 2.73
CA GLU A 84 -10.56 -20.39 2.54
C GLU A 84 -11.66 -20.70 3.56
N GLU A 85 -11.51 -20.24 4.81
CA GLU A 85 -12.55 -20.37 5.85
C GLU A 85 -13.85 -19.66 5.45
N GLU A 86 -13.75 -18.56 4.70
CA GLU A 86 -14.87 -17.80 4.17
C GLU A 86 -15.35 -18.31 2.78
N GLY A 87 -14.85 -19.46 2.31
CA GLY A 87 -15.23 -20.04 1.03
C GLY A 87 -14.67 -19.31 -0.18
N LEU A 88 -13.56 -18.61 -0.04
CA LEU A 88 -12.89 -17.88 -1.12
C LEU A 88 -11.62 -18.59 -1.60
N ASP A 89 -11.38 -18.53 -2.90
CA ASP A 89 -10.13 -18.91 -3.57
C ASP A 89 -9.47 -17.65 -4.11
N ILE A 90 -8.26 -17.32 -3.65
CA ILE A 90 -7.60 -16.05 -3.94
C ILE A 90 -6.45 -16.23 -4.94
N GLU A 91 -6.60 -15.59 -6.10
CA GLU A 91 -5.50 -15.38 -7.05
C GLU A 91 -4.83 -14.03 -6.81
N GLN A 92 -3.53 -14.01 -6.51
CA GLN A 92 -2.77 -12.78 -6.41
C GLN A 92 -2.39 -12.27 -7.79
N VAL A 93 -2.79 -11.04 -8.13
CA VAL A 93 -2.49 -10.40 -9.42
C VAL A 93 -1.51 -9.27 -9.21
N THR A 94 -0.31 -9.40 -9.78
CA THR A 94 0.70 -8.34 -9.75
C THR A 94 0.35 -7.25 -10.76
N ILE A 95 0.12 -6.04 -10.26
CA ILE A 95 -0.16 -4.85 -11.06
C ILE A 95 0.87 -3.79 -10.73
N ASP A 96 1.44 -3.16 -11.74
CA ASP A 96 2.27 -1.96 -11.55
C ASP A 96 1.47 -0.86 -10.88
N ALA A 97 2.05 -0.22 -9.86
CA ALA A 97 1.38 0.80 -9.05
C ALA A 97 0.83 1.99 -9.86
N ALA A 98 1.44 2.29 -11.00
CA ALA A 98 0.98 3.34 -11.92
C ALA A 98 -0.27 2.92 -12.72
N HIS A 99 -0.56 1.61 -12.84
CA HIS A 99 -1.65 1.06 -13.67
C HIS A 99 -2.78 0.41 -12.86
N VAL A 100 -2.81 0.60 -11.55
CA VAL A 100 -3.85 0.01 -10.67
C VAL A 100 -5.25 0.45 -11.08
N SER A 101 -5.44 1.75 -11.36
CA SER A 101 -6.75 2.28 -11.77
C SER A 101 -7.22 1.72 -13.11
N GLU A 102 -6.32 1.55 -14.07
CA GLU A 102 -6.62 0.93 -15.37
C GLU A 102 -6.95 -0.54 -15.21
N ALA A 103 -6.22 -1.29 -14.39
CA ALA A 103 -6.47 -2.71 -14.12
C ALA A 103 -7.84 -2.94 -13.47
N ILE A 104 -8.23 -2.10 -12.51
CA ILE A 104 -9.56 -2.10 -11.89
C ILE A 104 -10.62 -1.79 -12.96
N GLY A 105 -10.44 -0.72 -13.73
CA GLY A 105 -11.35 -0.31 -14.80
C GLY A 105 -11.50 -1.36 -15.90
N ALA A 106 -10.45 -2.12 -16.19
CA ALA A 106 -10.42 -3.23 -17.14
C ALA A 106 -10.94 -4.56 -16.55
N ASN A 107 -11.38 -4.57 -15.29
CA ASN A 107 -11.91 -5.77 -14.62
C ASN A 107 -10.87 -6.90 -14.50
N GLN A 108 -9.61 -6.54 -14.29
CA GLN A 108 -8.51 -7.50 -14.08
C GLN A 108 -8.37 -7.95 -12.63
N VAL A 109 -8.97 -7.23 -11.71
CA VAL A 109 -8.97 -7.50 -10.27
C VAL A 109 -10.37 -7.34 -9.70
N ASP A 110 -10.64 -7.96 -8.57
CA ASP A 110 -11.95 -7.97 -7.92
C ASP A 110 -11.91 -7.30 -6.54
N VAL A 111 -10.79 -7.47 -5.83
CA VAL A 111 -10.60 -7.00 -4.46
C VAL A 111 -9.19 -6.47 -4.23
N GLY A 112 -9.02 -5.68 -3.18
CA GLY A 112 -7.72 -5.16 -2.79
C GLY A 112 -7.79 -4.28 -1.55
N MET A 113 -6.70 -3.56 -1.32
CA MET A 113 -6.62 -2.48 -0.35
C MET A 113 -5.94 -1.26 -0.98
N GLY A 114 -6.11 -0.12 -0.35
CA GLY A 114 -5.41 1.07 -0.80
C GLY A 114 -5.48 2.23 0.18
N LEU A 115 -4.58 3.18 -0.05
CA LEU A 115 -4.56 4.44 0.69
C LEU A 115 -5.79 5.28 0.33
N VAL A 116 -6.61 5.58 1.33
CA VAL A 116 -7.86 6.34 1.17
C VAL A 116 -7.59 7.64 0.44
N GLY A 117 -6.68 8.47 0.94
CA GLY A 117 -6.37 9.78 0.34
C GLY A 117 -5.90 9.72 -1.13
N LYS A 118 -5.26 8.61 -1.56
CA LYS A 118 -4.82 8.42 -2.95
C LYS A 118 -5.96 8.02 -3.89
N LEU A 119 -6.96 7.29 -3.38
CA LEU A 119 -8.01 6.70 -4.22
C LEU A 119 -9.23 7.60 -4.41
N LEU A 120 -9.44 8.64 -3.57
CA LEU A 120 -10.64 9.47 -3.66
C LEU A 120 -10.78 10.20 -4.99
N GLN A 121 -9.71 10.81 -5.51
CA GLN A 121 -9.77 11.51 -6.80
C GLN A 121 -10.04 10.53 -7.97
N PRO A 122 -9.40 9.36 -8.07
CA PRO A 122 -9.80 8.32 -9.01
C PRO A 122 -11.27 7.91 -8.88
N ILE A 123 -11.80 7.73 -7.65
CA ILE A 123 -13.22 7.40 -7.44
C ILE A 123 -14.13 8.53 -7.92
N GLU A 124 -13.80 9.80 -7.63
CA GLU A 124 -14.54 10.96 -8.16
C GLU A 124 -14.56 10.97 -9.70
N ASN A 125 -13.49 10.47 -10.32
CA ASN A 125 -13.36 10.35 -11.77
C ASN A 125 -13.93 9.03 -12.33
N GLY A 126 -14.58 8.21 -11.50
CA GLY A 126 -15.34 7.04 -11.94
C GLY A 126 -14.62 5.70 -11.75
N LEU A 127 -13.55 5.62 -10.93
CA LEU A 127 -12.95 4.34 -10.55
C LEU A 127 -14.02 3.45 -9.87
N PRO A 128 -14.33 2.26 -10.39
CA PRO A 128 -15.49 1.48 -9.97
C PRO A 128 -15.18 0.59 -8.76
N ILE A 129 -14.87 1.17 -7.62
CA ILE A 129 -14.66 0.46 -6.35
C ILE A 129 -15.53 1.01 -5.23
N LYS A 130 -15.69 0.22 -4.18
CA LYS A 130 -16.23 0.63 -2.89
C LYS A 130 -15.32 0.14 -1.78
N PHE A 131 -15.03 1.00 -0.83
CA PHE A 131 -14.38 0.61 0.41
C PHE A 131 -15.33 -0.18 1.31
N THR A 132 -14.78 -1.06 2.15
CA THR A 132 -15.58 -1.98 2.97
C THR A 132 -15.20 -1.95 4.45
N THR A 133 -13.92 -1.75 4.78
CA THR A 133 -13.44 -1.67 6.17
C THR A 133 -12.10 -0.94 6.21
N GLY A 134 -11.90 -0.11 7.24
CA GLY A 134 -10.58 0.38 7.60
C GLY A 134 -9.69 -0.77 8.06
N ILE A 135 -8.43 -0.76 7.68
CA ILE A 135 -7.45 -1.82 7.98
C ILE A 135 -6.51 -1.38 9.10
N HIS A 136 -5.86 -0.23 8.91
CA HIS A 136 -4.90 0.31 9.87
C HIS A 136 -4.77 1.82 9.78
N THR A 137 -4.18 2.43 10.82
CA THR A 137 -3.78 3.84 10.85
C THR A 137 -2.26 3.95 10.77
N GLY A 138 -1.74 5.14 10.43
CA GLY A 138 -0.32 5.51 10.57
C GLY A 138 0.65 4.77 9.65
N CYS A 139 1.14 5.40 8.60
CA CYS A 139 2.23 4.88 7.77
C CYS A 139 2.91 5.98 6.93
N ILE A 140 2.63 7.26 7.24
CA ILE A 140 3.14 8.38 6.44
C ILE A 140 3.84 9.37 7.37
N LYS A 141 5.00 9.88 6.92
CA LYS A 141 5.78 10.87 7.65
C LYS A 141 6.14 12.06 6.76
N LEU A 142 6.20 13.25 7.38
CA LEU A 142 6.80 14.45 6.81
C LEU A 142 8.07 14.73 7.59
N LEU A 143 9.22 14.60 6.93
CA LEU A 143 10.54 14.55 7.54
C LEU A 143 11.39 15.77 7.18
N VAL A 144 12.22 16.20 8.12
CA VAL A 144 13.24 17.24 7.93
C VAL A 144 14.58 16.76 8.52
N PRO A 145 15.73 17.39 8.16
CA PRO A 145 16.99 17.12 8.81
C PRO A 145 16.92 17.42 10.32
N GLY A 146 17.51 16.56 11.16
CA GLY A 146 17.46 16.72 12.61
C GLY A 146 18.07 18.02 13.12
N ASP A 147 19.04 18.58 12.40
CA ASP A 147 19.69 19.86 12.66
C ASP A 147 19.07 21.07 11.93
N SER A 148 17.97 20.87 11.19
CA SER A 148 17.24 21.93 10.47
C SER A 148 16.68 22.97 11.43
N ASP A 149 16.58 24.23 10.97
CA ASP A 149 15.83 25.30 11.64
C ASP A 149 14.30 25.13 11.51
N ILE A 150 13.83 24.22 10.66
CA ILE A 150 12.41 23.88 10.49
C ILE A 150 12.00 22.98 11.65
N LYS A 151 11.12 23.48 12.53
CA LYS A 151 10.68 22.75 13.74
C LYS A 151 9.17 22.57 13.81
N SER A 152 8.43 23.23 12.91
CA SER A 152 6.96 23.17 12.83
C SER A 152 6.48 23.22 11.38
N ILE A 153 5.20 22.94 11.17
CA ILE A 153 4.57 23.01 9.83
C ILE A 153 4.56 24.46 9.31
N GLU A 154 4.42 25.45 10.17
CA GLU A 154 4.46 26.87 9.83
C GLU A 154 5.79 27.30 9.19
N ASP A 155 6.91 26.68 9.57
CA ASP A 155 8.26 26.97 9.05
C ASP A 155 8.42 26.48 7.60
N LEU A 156 7.51 25.65 7.10
CA LEU A 156 7.51 25.17 5.71
C LEU A 156 7.01 26.21 4.70
N LYS A 157 6.49 27.36 5.15
CA LYS A 157 6.06 28.41 4.24
C LYS A 157 7.22 28.90 3.36
N GLY A 158 7.01 28.87 2.04
CA GLY A 158 8.03 29.24 1.04
C GLY A 158 9.13 28.19 0.84
N LYS A 159 9.01 27.01 1.43
CA LYS A 159 9.97 25.90 1.35
C LYS A 159 9.63 24.95 0.21
N LYS A 160 10.61 24.11 -0.13
CA LYS A 160 10.49 23.03 -1.10
C LYS A 160 10.28 21.71 -0.39
N ILE A 161 9.24 20.98 -0.76
CA ILE A 161 8.89 19.69 -0.19
C ILE A 161 9.03 18.62 -1.27
N GLY A 162 9.94 17.68 -1.05
CA GLY A 162 10.13 16.54 -1.92
C GLY A 162 9.04 15.49 -1.66
N VAL A 163 8.43 14.96 -2.73
CA VAL A 163 7.36 13.95 -2.63
C VAL A 163 7.51 12.90 -3.74
N PRO A 164 6.95 11.68 -3.57
CA PRO A 164 7.00 10.66 -4.62
C PRO A 164 6.15 11.00 -5.85
N GLY A 165 5.09 11.79 -5.66
CA GLY A 165 4.18 12.21 -6.72
C GLY A 165 3.16 13.22 -6.21
N LEU A 166 2.61 14.07 -7.09
CA LEU A 166 1.66 15.10 -6.67
C LEU A 166 0.31 14.55 -6.18
N ALA A 167 -0.05 13.35 -6.60
CA ALA A 167 -1.23 12.60 -6.15
C ALA A 167 -0.89 11.54 -5.09
N ASP A 168 0.34 11.50 -4.56
CA ASP A 168 0.74 10.55 -3.54
C ASP A 168 0.12 10.90 -2.18
N ALA A 169 -0.12 9.89 -1.35
CA ALA A 169 -0.71 10.08 -0.03
C ALA A 169 0.16 10.96 0.89
N ALA A 170 1.48 10.89 0.77
CA ALA A 170 2.38 11.76 1.53
C ALA A 170 2.22 13.24 1.12
N THR A 171 1.95 13.52 -0.17
CA THR A 171 1.62 14.87 -0.65
C THR A 171 0.28 15.34 -0.09
N VAL A 172 -0.70 14.46 -0.01
CA VAL A 172 -2.01 14.76 0.60
C VAL A 172 -1.85 15.14 2.07
N ILE A 173 -1.12 14.33 2.85
CA ILE A 173 -0.84 14.63 4.27
C ILE A 173 -0.09 15.96 4.42
N ALA A 174 0.95 16.20 3.62
CA ALA A 174 1.67 17.47 3.65
C ALA A 174 0.75 18.67 3.35
N LYS A 175 -0.10 18.59 2.31
CA LYS A 175 -1.05 19.65 1.97
C LYS A 175 -2.09 19.86 3.08
N ARG A 176 -2.64 18.80 3.67
CA ARG A 176 -3.59 18.90 4.79
C ARG A 176 -2.95 19.61 5.99
N SER A 177 -1.74 19.18 6.37
CA SER A 177 -0.99 19.78 7.48
C SER A 177 -0.67 21.26 7.23
N LEU A 178 -0.22 21.62 6.04
CA LEU A 178 0.03 23.02 5.65
C LEU A 178 -1.25 23.86 5.66
N SER A 179 -2.34 23.34 5.11
CA SER A 179 -3.63 24.02 5.06
C SER A 179 -4.19 24.27 6.46
N SER A 180 -3.99 23.34 7.41
CA SER A 180 -4.47 23.47 8.79
C SER A 180 -3.85 24.64 9.55
N VAL A 181 -2.63 25.06 9.17
CA VAL A 181 -1.93 26.24 9.72
C VAL A 181 -2.06 27.48 8.81
N GLY A 182 -2.92 27.43 7.80
CA GLY A 182 -3.23 28.57 6.93
C GLY A 182 -2.23 28.81 5.81
N ILE A 183 -1.35 27.85 5.51
CA ILE A 183 -0.45 27.92 4.35
C ILE A 183 -1.21 27.44 3.10
N GLY A 184 -1.18 28.23 2.04
CA GLY A 184 -1.85 27.93 0.78
C GLY A 184 -1.25 26.74 0.05
N VAL A 185 -2.11 25.80 -0.40
CA VAL A 185 -1.72 24.55 -1.07
C VAL A 185 -2.54 24.23 -2.32
N THR A 186 -3.42 25.16 -2.73
CA THR A 186 -4.21 25.03 -3.97
C THR A 186 -3.45 25.65 -5.15
N GLU A 187 -3.81 25.27 -6.37
CA GLU A 187 -3.20 25.86 -7.59
C GLU A 187 -3.27 27.39 -7.63
N GLN A 188 -4.35 27.98 -7.09
CA GLN A 188 -4.58 29.42 -7.07
C GLN A 188 -3.80 30.14 -5.97
N ASN A 189 -3.42 29.42 -4.91
CA ASN A 189 -2.73 29.97 -3.75
C ASN A 189 -1.73 28.95 -3.22
N MET A 190 -0.63 28.73 -3.95
CA MET A 190 0.44 27.82 -3.55
C MET A 190 1.56 28.62 -2.86
N GLU A 191 1.79 28.35 -1.58
CA GLU A 191 2.83 29.02 -0.78
C GLU A 191 4.02 28.12 -0.43
N VAL A 192 4.08 26.93 -1.02
CA VAL A 192 5.19 25.96 -0.95
C VAL A 192 5.48 25.44 -2.36
N GLU A 193 6.63 24.82 -2.57
CA GLU A 193 6.97 24.15 -3.83
C GLU A 193 7.02 22.63 -3.58
N PHE A 194 6.21 21.86 -4.33
CA PHE A 194 6.32 20.40 -4.33
C PHE A 194 7.21 19.94 -5.48
N SER A 195 8.26 19.18 -5.15
CA SER A 195 9.22 18.64 -6.12
C SER A 195 9.13 17.09 -6.10
N VAL A 196 8.95 16.51 -7.30
CA VAL A 196 8.76 15.05 -7.43
C VAL A 196 10.11 14.36 -7.64
N TYR A 197 10.38 13.36 -6.83
CA TYR A 197 11.54 12.47 -6.91
C TYR A 197 11.09 11.02 -6.74
N SER A 198 11.89 10.06 -7.21
CA SER A 198 11.65 8.67 -6.83
C SER A 198 11.77 8.51 -5.30
N ARG A 199 11.05 7.54 -4.71
CA ARG A 199 11.10 7.30 -3.25
C ARG A 199 12.52 7.13 -2.74
N ASN A 200 13.35 6.43 -3.50
CA ASN A 200 14.72 6.12 -3.10
C ASN A 200 15.65 7.35 -3.17
N ASP A 201 15.30 8.36 -3.96
CA ASP A 201 16.12 9.55 -4.16
C ASP A 201 15.74 10.69 -3.21
N LEU A 202 14.57 10.62 -2.53
CA LEU A 202 14.05 11.71 -1.69
C LEU A 202 14.98 12.07 -0.53
N ALA A 203 15.45 11.09 0.24
CA ALA A 203 16.36 11.34 1.34
C ALA A 203 17.68 11.95 0.87
N GLN A 204 18.21 11.49 -0.28
CA GLN A 204 19.41 12.06 -0.87
C GLN A 204 19.19 13.48 -1.41
N ALA A 205 17.99 13.76 -1.98
CA ALA A 205 17.63 15.11 -2.41
C ALA A 205 17.57 16.09 -1.23
N LEU A 206 17.03 15.65 -0.09
CA LEU A 206 17.01 16.41 1.16
C LEU A 206 18.43 16.67 1.70
N GLU A 207 19.26 15.64 1.79
CA GLU A 207 20.66 15.76 2.25
C GLU A 207 21.47 16.72 1.37
N ASN A 208 21.23 16.71 0.05
CA ASN A 208 21.89 17.64 -0.89
C ASN A 208 21.29 19.06 -0.88
N GLY A 209 20.28 19.33 -0.08
CA GLY A 209 19.60 20.64 -0.01
C GLY A 209 18.79 20.99 -1.28
N ALA A 210 18.42 20.01 -2.10
CA ALA A 210 17.54 20.22 -3.24
C ALA A 210 16.09 20.48 -2.82
N VAL A 211 15.71 19.95 -1.68
CA VAL A 211 14.44 20.19 -0.97
C VAL A 211 14.70 20.44 0.51
N ASP A 212 13.75 21.08 1.20
CA ASP A 212 13.85 21.45 2.62
C ASP A 212 13.17 20.42 3.56
N ALA A 213 12.22 19.67 3.03
CA ALA A 213 11.50 18.59 3.71
C ALA A 213 11.13 17.50 2.70
N ILE A 214 10.81 16.30 3.19
CA ILE A 214 10.31 15.22 2.35
C ILE A 214 9.08 14.56 2.96
N GLY A 215 8.10 14.20 2.12
CA GLY A 215 6.96 13.37 2.48
C GLY A 215 7.16 11.94 1.97
N LEU A 216 7.11 10.96 2.86
CA LEU A 216 7.30 9.54 2.55
C LEU A 216 6.32 8.66 3.32
N GLY A 217 5.97 7.53 2.70
CA GLY A 217 5.37 6.41 3.40
C GLY A 217 6.43 5.42 3.89
N ASP A 218 6.09 4.65 4.93
CA ASP A 218 6.94 3.58 5.43
C ASP A 218 6.95 2.37 4.46
N PRO A 219 8.04 1.59 4.50
CA PRO A 219 9.23 1.69 5.37
C PRO A 219 10.27 2.71 4.91
N ALA A 220 10.09 3.35 3.74
CA ALA A 220 11.07 4.30 3.21
C ALA A 220 11.28 5.51 4.13
N ALA A 221 10.23 5.99 4.81
CA ALA A 221 10.32 7.06 5.78
C ALA A 221 11.21 6.70 6.98
N SER A 222 10.95 5.57 7.61
CA SER A 222 11.73 5.10 8.77
C SER A 222 13.17 4.74 8.41
N ILE A 223 13.39 4.19 7.21
CA ILE A 223 14.76 3.98 6.69
C ILE A 223 15.48 5.33 6.54
N ALA A 224 14.81 6.35 6.02
CA ALA A 224 15.38 7.68 5.86
C ALA A 224 15.70 8.34 7.22
N GLU A 225 14.85 8.18 8.23
CA GLU A 225 15.11 8.63 9.59
C GLU A 225 16.41 7.99 10.15
N GLU A 226 16.52 6.66 10.05
CA GLU A 226 17.69 5.94 10.58
C GLU A 226 18.98 6.27 9.82
N GLN A 227 18.93 6.32 8.50
CA GLN A 227 20.14 6.46 7.69
C GLN A 227 20.65 7.89 7.55
N TYR A 228 19.76 8.90 7.59
CA TYR A 228 20.10 10.30 7.37
C TYR A 228 19.88 11.17 8.60
N GLY A 229 19.47 10.59 9.74
CA GLY A 229 19.23 11.34 10.98
C GLY A 229 18.08 12.35 10.83
N LEU A 230 17.06 11.97 10.06
CA LEU A 230 15.88 12.82 9.86
C LEU A 230 14.97 12.75 11.08
N VAL A 231 14.13 13.76 11.24
CA VAL A 231 13.12 13.82 12.30
C VAL A 231 11.75 14.16 11.72
N PRO A 232 10.67 13.57 12.24
CA PRO A 232 9.33 13.87 11.75
C PRO A 232 8.82 15.21 12.26
N LEU A 233 8.26 16.04 11.35
CA LEU A 233 7.34 17.11 11.68
C LEU A 233 5.92 16.56 11.86
N ILE A 234 5.58 15.55 11.07
CA ILE A 234 4.36 14.75 11.15
C ILE A 234 4.77 13.28 11.07
N ASP A 235 4.27 12.49 11.98
CA ASP A 235 4.23 11.03 11.91
C ASP A 235 2.77 10.62 12.14
N THR A 236 2.10 10.15 11.10
CA THR A 236 0.67 9.81 11.17
C THR A 236 0.35 8.67 12.13
N ALA A 237 1.36 7.89 12.56
CA ALA A 237 1.18 6.85 13.58
C ALA A 237 1.03 7.41 15.00
N SER A 238 1.59 8.60 15.27
CA SER A 238 1.65 9.20 16.63
C SER A 238 1.04 10.60 16.72
N ASP A 239 0.91 11.32 15.61
CA ASP A 239 0.36 12.68 15.58
C ASP A 239 -1.11 12.70 16.05
N PRO A 240 -1.48 13.59 17.00
CA PRO A 240 -2.83 13.65 17.55
C PRO A 240 -3.94 13.86 16.53
N VAL A 241 -3.65 14.47 15.36
CA VAL A 241 -4.64 14.70 14.29
C VAL A 241 -4.87 13.43 13.48
N TYR A 242 -3.82 12.63 13.25
CA TYR A 242 -3.83 11.55 12.26
C TYR A 242 -3.83 10.14 12.86
N LYS A 243 -3.37 9.95 14.10
CA LYS A 243 -3.11 8.62 14.69
C LYS A 243 -4.33 7.69 14.77
N ASP A 244 -5.52 8.26 14.80
CA ASP A 244 -6.78 7.53 14.86
C ASP A 244 -7.52 7.51 13.52
N GLU A 245 -6.93 8.11 12.45
CA GLU A 245 -7.50 8.15 11.11
C GLU A 245 -7.01 6.95 10.29
N TYR A 246 -7.92 6.17 9.73
CA TYR A 246 -7.56 5.06 8.84
C TYR A 246 -6.92 5.61 7.56
N CYS A 247 -5.70 5.18 7.30
CA CYS A 247 -4.97 5.54 6.09
C CYS A 247 -5.20 4.54 4.96
N CYS A 248 -5.43 3.27 5.30
CA CYS A 248 -5.62 2.17 4.37
C CYS A 248 -6.90 1.42 4.65
N ASP A 249 -7.71 1.27 3.60
CA ASP A 249 -8.98 0.53 3.66
C ASP A 249 -8.98 -0.62 2.63
N ALA A 250 -9.68 -1.70 2.97
CA ALA A 250 -10.02 -2.74 2.01
C ALA A 250 -11.09 -2.23 1.04
N PHE A 251 -11.03 -2.68 -0.20
CA PHE A 251 -12.02 -2.37 -1.21
C PHE A 251 -12.42 -3.58 -2.05
N VAL A 252 -13.60 -3.50 -2.62
CA VAL A 252 -14.13 -4.42 -3.63
C VAL A 252 -14.53 -3.63 -4.86
N THR A 253 -14.53 -4.26 -6.05
CA THR A 253 -15.06 -3.61 -7.25
C THR A 253 -16.59 -3.48 -7.17
N ASN A 254 -17.14 -2.44 -7.81
CA ASN A 254 -18.59 -2.25 -7.90
C ASN A 254 -19.28 -3.47 -8.53
N LYS A 255 -18.57 -4.16 -9.43
CA LYS A 255 -19.05 -5.39 -10.05
C LYS A 255 -19.22 -6.49 -9.01
N LEU A 256 -18.19 -6.79 -8.23
CA LEU A 256 -18.26 -7.81 -7.18
C LEU A 256 -19.35 -7.47 -6.16
N ALA A 257 -19.37 -6.21 -5.68
CA ALA A 257 -20.38 -5.75 -4.71
C ALA A 257 -21.82 -5.91 -5.19
N SER A 258 -22.07 -5.83 -6.51
CA SER A 258 -23.41 -5.94 -7.09
C SER A 258 -23.80 -7.36 -7.54
N GLU A 259 -22.83 -8.13 -8.07
CA GLU A 259 -23.06 -9.46 -8.63
C GLU A 259 -22.92 -10.59 -7.57
N ASN A 260 -22.05 -10.40 -6.59
CA ASN A 260 -21.83 -11.36 -5.50
C ASN A 260 -21.51 -10.65 -4.18
N PRO A 261 -22.51 -9.99 -3.54
CA PRO A 261 -22.30 -9.28 -2.28
C PRO A 261 -21.88 -10.21 -1.14
N GLU A 262 -22.24 -11.49 -1.16
CA GLU A 262 -21.84 -12.49 -0.16
C GLU A 262 -20.31 -12.71 -0.19
N ALA A 263 -19.73 -12.83 -1.38
CA ALA A 263 -18.28 -12.95 -1.52
C ALA A 263 -17.54 -11.65 -1.13
N ALA A 264 -18.13 -10.49 -1.41
CA ALA A 264 -17.59 -9.20 -0.98
C ALA A 264 -17.59 -9.05 0.56
N ALA A 265 -18.65 -9.50 1.23
CA ALA A 265 -18.75 -9.55 2.69
C ALA A 265 -17.75 -10.56 3.28
N ALA A 266 -17.64 -11.75 2.70
CA ALA A 266 -16.68 -12.80 3.08
C ALA A 266 -15.23 -12.30 3.01
N PHE A 267 -14.87 -11.63 1.90
CA PHE A 267 -13.55 -10.97 1.75
C PHE A 267 -13.31 -9.97 2.90
N THR A 268 -14.29 -9.15 3.22
CA THR A 268 -14.16 -8.13 4.27
C THR A 268 -13.96 -8.76 5.64
N ARG A 269 -14.71 -9.82 6.01
CA ARG A 269 -14.53 -10.55 7.28
C ARG A 269 -13.14 -11.18 7.39
N ALA A 270 -12.68 -11.84 6.33
CA ALA A 270 -11.35 -12.45 6.28
C ALA A 270 -10.24 -11.40 6.51
N VAL A 271 -10.34 -10.23 5.85
CA VAL A 271 -9.39 -9.13 6.02
C VAL A 271 -9.43 -8.56 7.42
N GLN A 272 -10.60 -8.36 8.01
CA GLN A 272 -10.73 -7.90 9.40
C GLN A 272 -10.06 -8.89 10.38
N LYS A 273 -10.34 -10.19 10.24
CA LYS A 273 -9.72 -11.24 11.06
C LYS A 273 -8.20 -11.20 10.94
N ALA A 274 -7.68 -11.10 9.73
CA ALA A 274 -6.25 -11.02 9.47
C ALA A 274 -5.63 -9.72 10.04
N SER A 275 -6.30 -8.58 9.90
CA SER A 275 -5.83 -7.31 10.45
C SER A 275 -5.70 -7.37 11.98
N GLN A 276 -6.70 -7.92 12.65
CA GLN A 276 -6.65 -8.12 14.10
C GLN A 276 -5.54 -9.11 14.49
N TRP A 277 -5.31 -10.14 13.68
CA TRP A 277 -4.21 -11.09 13.93
C TRP A 277 -2.85 -10.41 13.80
N VAL A 278 -2.63 -9.58 12.77
CA VAL A 278 -1.41 -8.77 12.60
C VAL A 278 -1.17 -7.86 13.81
N GLN A 279 -2.22 -7.20 14.31
CA GLN A 279 -2.14 -6.36 15.52
C GLN A 279 -1.60 -7.12 16.72
N ASN A 280 -2.05 -8.36 16.88
CA ASN A 280 -1.70 -9.19 18.04
C ASN A 280 -0.36 -9.94 17.86
N ASN A 281 0.12 -10.11 16.62
CA ASN A 281 1.27 -10.95 16.28
C ASN A 281 2.25 -10.25 15.32
N PRO A 282 2.76 -9.04 15.61
CA PRO A 282 3.58 -8.29 14.67
C PRO A 282 4.92 -8.99 14.35
N ASP A 283 5.56 -9.65 15.33
CA ASP A 283 6.82 -10.38 15.13
C ASP A 283 6.63 -11.61 14.22
N GLU A 284 5.57 -12.37 14.46
CA GLU A 284 5.22 -13.52 13.61
C GLU A 284 4.81 -13.07 12.21
N THR A 285 4.05 -11.97 12.11
CA THR A 285 3.71 -11.36 10.83
C THR A 285 4.95 -11.02 10.02
N ALA A 286 5.90 -10.28 10.62
CA ALA A 286 7.15 -9.89 9.96
C ALA A 286 7.92 -11.11 9.45
N LYS A 287 8.00 -12.16 10.26
CA LYS A 287 8.64 -13.43 9.88
C LYS A 287 7.94 -14.08 8.71
N ILE A 288 6.62 -14.28 8.77
CA ILE A 288 5.84 -14.92 7.69
C ILE A 288 6.02 -14.16 6.38
N ILE A 289 5.77 -12.83 6.37
CA ILE A 289 5.76 -12.05 5.13
C ILE A 289 7.15 -11.90 4.48
N THR A 290 8.24 -11.98 5.28
CA THR A 290 9.62 -11.99 4.76
C THR A 290 10.07 -13.38 4.30
N GLU A 291 9.84 -14.43 5.09
CA GLU A 291 10.18 -15.80 4.71
C GLU A 291 9.42 -16.28 3.46
N LYS A 292 8.18 -15.87 3.31
CA LYS A 292 7.32 -16.14 2.14
C LYS A 292 7.59 -15.19 0.96
N GLN A 293 8.49 -14.23 1.14
CA GLN A 293 8.91 -13.27 0.10
C GLN A 293 7.79 -12.34 -0.40
N TYR A 294 6.76 -12.08 0.41
CA TYR A 294 5.78 -11.04 0.13
C TYR A 294 6.40 -9.65 0.15
N ILE A 295 7.38 -9.46 1.04
CA ILE A 295 8.19 -8.25 1.10
C ILE A 295 9.67 -8.63 1.23
N SER A 296 10.55 -7.69 0.89
CA SER A 296 11.99 -7.82 1.12
C SER A 296 12.38 -6.93 2.29
N GLY A 297 13.13 -7.43 3.25
CA GLY A 297 13.60 -6.61 4.37
C GLY A 297 14.19 -7.43 5.52
N ASP A 298 14.69 -6.71 6.50
CA ASP A 298 15.10 -7.28 7.78
C ASP A 298 13.84 -7.58 8.60
N VAL A 299 13.75 -8.78 9.17
CA VAL A 299 12.57 -9.23 9.92
C VAL A 299 12.32 -8.37 11.15
N ASP A 300 13.39 -8.07 11.92
CA ASP A 300 13.26 -7.31 13.17
C ASP A 300 12.84 -5.86 12.86
N PHE A 301 13.41 -5.26 11.82
CA PHE A 301 12.98 -3.93 11.36
C PHE A 301 11.52 -3.90 10.93
N CYS A 302 11.08 -4.89 10.14
CA CYS A 302 9.68 -5.01 9.74
C CYS A 302 8.75 -5.19 10.95
N ALA A 303 9.16 -6.00 11.93
CA ALA A 303 8.40 -6.23 13.17
C ALA A 303 8.23 -4.93 13.99
N GLU A 304 9.31 -4.16 14.14
CA GLU A 304 9.24 -2.87 14.85
C GLU A 304 8.31 -1.87 14.13
N LEU A 305 8.35 -1.82 12.78
CA LEU A 305 7.42 -0.97 12.02
C LEU A 305 5.97 -1.43 12.17
N LEU A 306 5.69 -2.73 12.08
CA LEU A 306 4.34 -3.27 12.27
C LEU A 306 3.76 -2.91 13.64
N LYS A 307 4.59 -2.81 14.68
CA LYS A 307 4.18 -2.39 16.04
C LYS A 307 3.78 -0.91 16.10
N THR A 308 4.26 -0.06 15.18
CA THR A 308 3.89 1.36 15.14
C THR A 308 2.53 1.59 14.48
N TYR A 309 2.09 0.67 13.59
CA TYR A 309 0.80 0.76 12.94
C TYR A 309 -0.30 0.23 13.87
N ASN A 310 -1.50 0.77 13.74
CA ASN A 310 -2.64 0.32 14.51
C ASN A 310 -3.56 -0.52 13.62
N TYR A 311 -3.35 -1.83 13.59
CA TYR A 311 -4.11 -2.79 12.77
C TYR A 311 -5.43 -3.21 13.45
N LYS A 312 -6.18 -2.25 13.97
CA LYS A 312 -7.51 -2.50 14.55
C LYS A 312 -8.56 -2.21 13.49
N PRO A 313 -9.08 -3.23 12.79
CA PRO A 313 -10.03 -3.00 11.70
C PRO A 313 -11.34 -2.42 12.23
N SER A 314 -11.97 -1.53 11.45
CA SER A 314 -13.29 -0.98 11.75
C SER A 314 -14.01 -0.56 10.47
N VAL A 315 -15.22 -1.03 10.28
CA VAL A 315 -16.09 -0.62 9.18
C VAL A 315 -16.49 0.84 9.34
N GLN A 316 -16.94 1.23 10.53
CA GLN A 316 -17.33 2.60 10.79
C GLN A 316 -16.14 3.55 10.76
N GLY A 317 -15.01 3.13 11.32
CA GLY A 317 -13.77 3.93 11.31
C GLY A 317 -13.25 4.20 9.88
N GLY A 318 -13.30 3.21 8.99
CA GLY A 318 -12.97 3.39 7.58
C GLY A 318 -13.92 4.36 6.87
N TYR A 319 -15.23 4.23 7.09
CA TYR A 319 -16.22 5.17 6.55
C TYR A 319 -16.00 6.62 7.04
N ASP A 320 -15.75 6.79 8.35
CA ASP A 320 -15.52 8.12 8.92
C ASP A 320 -14.23 8.75 8.39
N ALA A 321 -13.16 7.96 8.24
CA ALA A 321 -11.92 8.40 7.62
C ALA A 321 -12.11 8.77 6.14
N LEU A 322 -12.85 7.98 5.38
CA LEU A 322 -13.20 8.30 4.00
C LEU A 322 -13.93 9.63 3.88
N LYS A 323 -14.94 9.85 4.72
CA LYS A 323 -15.72 11.09 4.76
C LYS A 323 -14.84 12.29 5.14
N LEU A 324 -14.00 12.15 6.18
CA LEU A 324 -13.06 13.19 6.59
C LEU A 324 -12.06 13.52 5.47
N ASN A 325 -11.50 12.50 4.83
CA ASN A 325 -10.61 12.71 3.68
C ASN A 325 -11.33 13.42 2.54
N ALA A 326 -12.59 13.10 2.22
CA ALA A 326 -13.35 13.80 1.18
C ALA A 326 -13.53 15.29 1.50
N GLU A 327 -13.79 15.65 2.77
CA GLU A 327 -13.86 17.05 3.21
C GLU A 327 -12.50 17.77 3.04
N GLU A 328 -11.44 17.17 3.56
CA GLU A 328 -10.10 17.75 3.54
C GLU A 328 -9.54 17.87 2.12
N LEU A 329 -9.73 16.85 1.28
CA LEU A 329 -9.25 16.86 -0.10
C LEU A 329 -10.01 17.88 -0.97
N THR A 330 -11.27 18.14 -0.65
CA THR A 330 -12.03 19.25 -1.28
C THR A 330 -11.46 20.61 -0.88
N LYS A 331 -11.14 20.81 0.40
CA LYS A 331 -10.54 22.06 0.90
C LYS A 331 -9.18 22.36 0.26
N ILE A 332 -8.34 21.33 0.08
CA ILE A 332 -7.00 21.47 -0.53
C ILE A 332 -7.01 21.40 -2.07
N GLY A 333 -8.18 21.31 -2.69
CA GLY A 333 -8.35 21.34 -4.15
C GLY A 333 -7.91 20.05 -4.88
N VAL A 334 -7.88 18.91 -4.19
CA VAL A 334 -7.65 17.59 -4.80
C VAL A 334 -8.95 17.03 -5.37
N LEU A 335 -10.05 17.14 -4.62
CA LEU A 335 -11.40 16.90 -5.13
C LEU A 335 -12.02 18.20 -5.66
N LYS A 336 -13.05 18.07 -6.48
CA LYS A 336 -13.75 19.21 -7.10
C LYS A 336 -14.35 20.12 -6.03
N GLU A 337 -14.31 21.42 -6.30
CA GLU A 337 -14.98 22.41 -5.46
C GLU A 337 -16.48 22.09 -5.33
N GLY A 338 -16.98 22.07 -4.09
CA GLY A 338 -18.37 21.78 -3.78
C GLY A 338 -18.72 20.30 -3.73
N THR A 339 -17.73 19.39 -3.74
CA THR A 339 -17.98 17.97 -3.45
C THR A 339 -18.61 17.82 -2.07
N ASP A 340 -19.78 17.20 -2.03
CA ASP A 340 -20.49 16.83 -0.77
C ASP A 340 -19.83 15.57 -0.20
N ALA A 341 -19.05 15.75 0.84
CA ALA A 341 -18.24 14.67 1.42
C ALA A 341 -19.08 13.52 1.98
N ALA A 342 -20.25 13.81 2.59
CA ALA A 342 -21.12 12.75 3.10
C ALA A 342 -21.69 11.91 1.95
N LYS A 343 -22.21 12.59 0.92
CA LYS A 343 -22.73 11.89 -0.26
C LYS A 343 -21.64 11.16 -1.03
N PHE A 344 -20.43 11.72 -1.06
CA PHE A 344 -19.28 11.06 -1.67
C PHE A 344 -18.96 9.76 -0.91
N ALA A 345 -18.87 9.82 0.42
CA ALA A 345 -18.61 8.67 1.26
C ALA A 345 -19.70 7.59 1.12
N ASP A 346 -20.98 7.97 1.15
CA ASP A 346 -22.12 7.05 0.92
C ASP A 346 -22.01 6.31 -0.44
N ASN A 347 -21.50 6.99 -1.46
CA ASN A 347 -21.33 6.41 -2.78
C ASN A 347 -20.07 5.55 -2.92
N ALA A 348 -19.03 5.84 -2.17
CA ALA A 348 -17.71 5.19 -2.26
C ALA A 348 -17.51 4.08 -1.22
N TYR A 349 -18.48 3.87 -0.34
CA TYR A 349 -18.45 2.85 0.71
C TYR A 349 -19.60 1.85 0.58
N ILE A 350 -19.46 0.66 1.15
CA ILE A 350 -20.52 -0.33 1.26
C ILE A 350 -20.47 -0.98 2.64
N PHE A 351 -21.64 -1.10 3.27
CA PHE A 351 -21.83 -1.82 4.50
C PHE A 351 -22.54 -3.15 4.20
N PHE A 352 -22.17 -4.20 4.91
CA PHE A 352 -22.79 -5.51 4.82
C PHE A 352 -23.43 -5.85 6.18
N ASP A 353 -24.65 -6.37 6.17
CA ASP A 353 -25.42 -6.65 7.40
C ASP A 353 -24.74 -7.71 8.28
N ASP A 354 -23.95 -8.61 7.68
CA ASP A 354 -23.27 -9.75 8.30
C ASP A 354 -21.78 -9.51 8.56
N VAL A 355 -21.29 -8.28 8.34
CA VAL A 355 -19.93 -7.86 8.67
C VAL A 355 -19.96 -7.00 9.91
N PRO A 356 -19.38 -7.42 11.04
CA PRO A 356 -19.32 -6.61 12.25
C PRO A 356 -18.43 -5.38 12.05
N ASP A 357 -18.57 -4.35 12.89
CA ASP A 357 -17.68 -3.19 12.82
C ASP A 357 -16.20 -3.58 13.00
N SER A 358 -15.95 -4.48 13.95
CA SER A 358 -14.65 -5.10 14.20
C SER A 358 -14.85 -6.59 14.47
N PRO A 359 -13.86 -7.45 14.17
CA PRO A 359 -13.98 -8.87 14.50
C PRO A 359 -14.11 -9.04 16.02
N GLU A 360 -14.90 -10.02 16.44
CA GLU A 360 -14.97 -10.41 17.85
C GLU A 360 -13.56 -10.82 18.30
N THR A 361 -13.08 -10.25 19.41
CA THR A 361 -11.83 -10.71 20.02
C THR A 361 -12.04 -12.16 20.46
N GLU A 362 -11.39 -13.11 19.83
CA GLU A 362 -11.28 -14.46 20.37
C GLU A 362 -10.60 -14.32 21.74
N THR A 363 -11.41 -14.36 22.81
CA THR A 363 -10.89 -14.58 24.15
C THR A 363 -10.25 -15.95 24.13
N ALA A 364 -8.93 -16.00 24.22
CA ALA A 364 -8.20 -17.23 24.40
C ALA A 364 -8.90 -18.03 25.51
N ALA A 365 -9.52 -19.14 25.13
CA ALA A 365 -10.04 -20.12 26.05
C ALA A 365 -8.84 -20.83 26.67
N ASP A 366 -8.18 -20.12 27.61
CA ASP A 366 -7.21 -20.74 28.47
C ASP A 366 -7.96 -21.39 29.63
N GLY A 367 -7.86 -22.72 29.67
CA GLY A 367 -8.42 -23.52 30.74
C GLY A 367 -7.78 -23.17 32.08
N ALA A 368 -8.49 -22.42 32.89
CA ALA A 368 -8.16 -22.22 34.28
C ALA A 368 -9.15 -23.00 35.12
N GLU A 369 -8.69 -24.11 35.67
CA GLU A 369 -9.31 -24.77 36.80
C GLU A 369 -9.40 -23.81 38.01
N ASP A 370 -10.56 -23.86 38.58
CA ASP A 370 -11.03 -23.40 39.87
C ASP A 370 -9.96 -23.39 40.99
N SER A 371 -9.74 -22.24 41.63
CA SER A 371 -9.40 -22.13 43.03
C SER A 371 -9.85 -20.79 43.61
N THR A 372 -10.94 -20.83 44.32
CA THR A 372 -11.41 -19.88 45.35
C THR A 372 -10.30 -19.61 46.38
N GLU A 373 -10.01 -18.33 46.71
CA GLU A 373 -10.03 -17.79 48.07
C GLU A 373 -9.67 -16.31 48.15
N THR A 374 -10.63 -15.56 48.70
CA THR A 374 -10.56 -14.57 49.79
C THR A 374 -9.63 -13.37 49.73
N SER A 375 -10.34 -12.23 49.75
CA SER A 375 -9.94 -10.86 50.04
C SER A 375 -8.98 -10.68 51.21
N THR A 376 -8.02 -9.72 51.08
CA THR A 376 -7.82 -8.67 52.11
C THR A 376 -7.09 -7.45 51.54
N GLU A 377 -7.60 -6.29 51.90
CA GLU A 377 -7.15 -4.93 51.75
C GLU A 377 -5.83 -4.68 52.50
N THR A 378 -4.89 -3.88 51.98
CA THR A 378 -4.24 -2.76 52.68
C THR A 378 -3.21 -2.01 51.84
N ALA A 379 -3.46 -0.71 51.74
CA ALA A 379 -2.62 0.51 51.77
C ALA A 379 -1.14 0.51 51.35
N ALA A 380 -0.89 1.45 50.44
CA ALA A 380 0.17 2.45 50.28
C ALA A 380 1.53 2.24 50.96
N GLU A 381 2.59 2.38 50.20
CA GLU A 381 3.66 3.36 50.46
C GLU A 381 4.64 3.49 49.29
N SER A 382 5.19 4.66 49.22
CA SER A 382 5.99 5.35 48.23
C SER A 382 7.48 4.96 48.18
N VAL A 383 8.15 5.47 47.08
CA VAL A 383 9.60 5.88 46.96
C VAL A 383 10.55 4.76 46.56
N THR A 384 11.29 4.84 45.49
CA THR A 384 12.40 5.70 45.11
C THR A 384 12.95 5.35 43.74
N GLU A 385 13.34 6.38 43.07
CA GLU A 385 14.18 6.52 41.89
C GLU A 385 15.51 5.75 41.96
N THR A 386 15.90 5.03 40.92
CA THR A 386 17.31 4.83 40.56
C THR A 386 17.44 4.69 39.03
N ALA A 387 18.15 5.68 38.49
CA ALA A 387 18.62 5.70 37.11
C ALA A 387 19.74 4.66 36.92
N SER A 388 19.71 3.95 35.81
CA SER A 388 20.86 3.25 35.26
C SER A 388 20.95 3.46 33.75
N GLU A 389 22.15 3.88 33.33
CA GLU A 389 22.57 4.26 31.97
C GLU A 389 22.44 3.13 30.95
N PRO A 390 22.40 3.48 29.62
CA PRO A 390 22.17 2.53 28.56
C PRO A 390 23.43 1.78 28.12
N ALA A 391 23.28 0.50 27.88
CA ALA A 391 24.31 -0.35 27.29
C ALA A 391 24.39 -0.13 25.79
N SER A 392 25.63 -0.01 25.29
CA SER A 392 26.03 0.18 23.90
C SER A 392 25.46 -0.88 22.95
N GLY A 393 24.73 -0.44 21.93
CA GLY A 393 24.23 -1.27 20.85
C GLY A 393 25.34 -1.75 19.90
N SER A 394 25.34 -3.03 19.61
CA SER A 394 26.15 -3.65 18.55
C SER A 394 25.65 -3.24 17.17
N ALA A 395 26.54 -2.69 16.34
CA ALA A 395 26.28 -2.40 14.94
C ALA A 395 26.11 -3.70 14.14
N ILE A 396 24.98 -3.87 13.48
CA ILE A 396 24.67 -4.99 12.60
C ILE A 396 25.10 -4.63 11.18
N SER A 397 25.95 -5.47 10.58
CA SER A 397 26.48 -5.35 9.21
C SER A 397 25.58 -6.08 8.24
N PHE A 398 25.14 -5.41 7.15
CA PHE A 398 24.33 -5.99 6.09
C PHE A 398 25.01 -5.91 4.72
N SER A 399 24.80 -6.92 3.89
CA SER A 399 25.30 -6.97 2.50
C SER A 399 24.21 -6.53 1.52
N PRO A 400 24.55 -5.75 0.48
CA PRO A 400 23.54 -5.20 -0.43
C PRO A 400 23.14 -6.18 -1.53
N THR A 401 21.84 -6.29 -1.77
CA THR A 401 21.27 -6.89 -2.99
C THR A 401 20.66 -5.76 -3.83
N THR A 402 21.10 -5.62 -5.07
CA THR A 402 20.57 -4.62 -6.01
C THR A 402 19.24 -5.10 -6.58
N ALA A 403 18.17 -4.37 -6.34
CA ALA A 403 16.88 -4.56 -7.01
C ALA A 403 16.29 -3.20 -7.38
N GLU A 404 15.69 -3.11 -8.55
CA GLU A 404 15.00 -1.90 -9.03
C GLU A 404 13.74 -1.64 -8.19
N ALA A 405 13.50 -0.38 -7.84
CA ALA A 405 12.40 0.01 -6.96
C ALA A 405 11.13 0.26 -7.76
N GLU A 406 10.03 -0.31 -7.31
CA GLU A 406 8.68 -0.05 -7.82
C GLU A 406 7.99 1.03 -6.97
N ASP A 407 7.25 1.93 -7.63
CA ASP A 407 6.58 3.10 -7.03
C ASP A 407 5.28 2.71 -6.31
N ASP A 408 5.38 2.06 -5.15
CA ASP A 408 4.22 1.85 -4.29
C ASP A 408 4.39 2.56 -2.94
N CYS A 409 3.33 3.18 -2.40
CA CYS A 409 3.44 4.02 -1.21
C CYS A 409 3.88 3.28 0.06
N CYS A 410 3.92 1.96 0.01
CA CYS A 410 4.37 1.10 1.09
C CYS A 410 5.29 -0.03 0.62
N SER A 411 5.77 -0.01 -0.65
CA SER A 411 6.65 -1.06 -1.13
C SER A 411 8.05 -0.90 -0.56
N GLY A 412 8.42 -1.79 0.31
CA GLY A 412 9.70 -1.76 1.00
C GLY A 412 10.69 -2.73 0.41
N LYS A 413 11.35 -2.35 -0.69
CA LYS A 413 12.68 -2.91 -0.92
C LYS A 413 13.66 -2.09 -0.10
N ILE A 414 14.16 -2.66 0.99
CA ILE A 414 15.21 -2.04 1.81
C ILE A 414 16.52 -2.11 1.01
N VAL A 415 16.81 -1.06 0.26
CA VAL A 415 18.10 -0.89 -0.42
C VAL A 415 18.95 0.05 0.43
N ARG A 416 20.04 -0.45 0.98
CA ARG A 416 21.01 0.38 1.68
C ARG A 416 21.92 1.07 0.68
N PRO A 417 22.22 2.38 0.80
CA PRO A 417 23.23 3.04 0.00
C PRO A 417 24.62 2.47 0.29
N ILE A 418 25.40 2.25 -0.76
CA ILE A 418 26.80 1.85 -0.66
C ILE A 418 27.61 3.05 -0.15
N PRO A 419 28.40 2.95 0.92
CA PRO A 419 29.28 4.04 1.32
C PRO A 419 30.31 4.33 0.22
N ASN A 420 30.35 5.57 -0.20
CA ASN A 420 31.24 6.07 -1.25
C ASN A 420 32.69 6.09 -0.74
N ASN A 421 33.44 5.00 -0.91
CA ASN A 421 34.85 4.94 -0.60
C ASN A 421 35.62 5.62 -1.74
N LYS A 422 35.78 6.94 -1.66
CA LYS A 422 36.74 7.66 -2.50
C LYS A 422 38.15 7.32 -2.04
N ALA A 423 38.71 6.22 -2.57
CA ALA A 423 40.16 6.06 -2.62
C ALA A 423 40.69 6.90 -3.80
N GLN A 424 41.54 7.84 -3.45
CA GLN A 424 42.35 8.63 -4.38
C GLN A 424 43.28 7.69 -5.19
N ASP A 425 43.11 7.63 -6.50
CA ASP A 425 44.18 7.25 -7.40
C ASP A 425 44.34 8.35 -8.45
N THR A 426 45.41 9.11 -8.31
CA THR A 426 45.96 10.02 -9.28
C THR A 426 46.69 9.21 -10.35
N PRO A 427 46.41 9.34 -11.66
CA PRO A 427 47.28 8.83 -12.67
C PRO A 427 48.39 9.86 -12.94
N SER A 428 49.64 9.41 -12.84
CA SER A 428 50.83 10.10 -13.27
C SER A 428 50.77 10.42 -14.78
N GLN A 429 51.09 11.67 -15.11
CA GLN A 429 51.40 12.12 -16.44
C GLN A 429 52.72 11.47 -16.92
N ASP A 430 52.63 10.70 -17.97
CA ASP A 430 53.82 10.43 -18.85
C ASP A 430 53.59 11.08 -20.21
N THR A 431 54.44 12.04 -20.46
CA THR A 431 54.65 12.73 -21.72
C THR A 431 55.27 11.77 -22.75
N VAL A 432 54.67 11.65 -23.93
CA VAL A 432 55.42 11.27 -25.14
C VAL A 432 55.06 12.23 -26.26
N SER A 433 56.14 12.82 -26.76
CA SER A 433 56.26 13.75 -27.89
C SER A 433 56.31 13.03 -29.24
N ALA A 434 55.80 13.70 -30.27
CA ALA A 434 56.18 13.73 -31.69
C ALA A 434 56.07 12.44 -32.54
N ALA A 435 55.24 12.47 -33.54
CA ALA A 435 55.53 12.69 -34.96
C ALA A 435 54.26 12.81 -35.77
#